data_c8e25e5532222084368e97102492a2bc
#
_entry.id   c8e25e5532222084368e97102492a2bc
#
_cell.length_a   1.000
_cell.length_b   1.000
_cell.length_c   1.000
_cell.angle_alpha   90.00
_cell.angle_beta   90.00
_cell.angle_gamma   90.00
#
_symmetry.space_group_name_H-M   'P 1'
#
loop_
_entity.id
_entity.type
_entity.pdbx_description
1 polymer ?
#
loop_
_entity_poly.entity_id
_entity_poly.type
_entity_poly.pdbx_seq_one_letter_code
_entity_poly.pdbx_strand_id
1 'polypeptide(L)'
;MDFGNKTIIKDLSFEVRAGEIFGFLGSNGSGKTTTLRALLGFYEPTSGELLIDGKKYDPEDTTVTVGYLPEERGLYKKETVMDNLLYFAELKGLKNPVEWASKYLKRVKLEDKANLKLEKLSGGQQQKIQLGVTIMNNPKLLILDEPTKGFDPMNRRLLMEIIEEAHQKGAAIIMITHYMDEVEKLCDRAILLKDGKAHAYGTIEEIRKAHKNKSLEQIFIDVYGGEDE
;
A
#
# COMPACT_ATOMS: atom_id res chain seq x y z
N MET A 1 4.72 -1.38 -20.44
CA MET A 1 5.91 -0.69 -19.90
C MET A 1 7.13 -1.53 -20.21
N ASP A 2 8.08 -0.91 -20.87
CA ASP A 2 9.27 -1.58 -21.37
C ASP A 2 10.52 -1.06 -20.63
N PHE A 3 11.44 -1.98 -20.30
CA PHE A 3 12.73 -1.69 -19.72
C PHE A 3 13.82 -2.34 -20.57
N GLY A 4 14.46 -1.54 -21.43
CA GLY A 4 15.36 -2.06 -22.46
C GLY A 4 14.64 -3.04 -23.39
N ASN A 5 15.10 -4.28 -23.44
CA ASN A 5 14.53 -5.32 -24.31
C ASN A 5 13.41 -6.15 -23.62
N LYS A 6 12.99 -5.80 -22.40
CA LYS A 6 12.02 -6.58 -21.63
C LYS A 6 10.76 -5.77 -21.37
N THR A 7 9.61 -6.26 -21.86
CA THR A 7 8.29 -5.74 -21.50
C THR A 7 7.84 -6.35 -20.17
N ILE A 8 7.69 -5.53 -19.13
CA ILE A 8 7.27 -5.95 -17.80
C ILE A 8 5.75 -5.88 -17.66
N ILE A 9 5.13 -4.78 -18.12
CA ILE A 9 3.67 -4.62 -18.08
C ILE A 9 3.14 -4.60 -19.51
N LYS A 10 2.19 -5.51 -19.76
CA LYS A 10 1.60 -5.77 -21.08
C LYS A 10 0.09 -5.56 -20.98
N ASP A 11 -0.43 -4.47 -21.54
CA ASP A 11 -1.88 -4.25 -21.66
C ASP A 11 -2.63 -4.42 -20.32
N LEU A 12 -2.24 -3.60 -19.34
CA LEU A 12 -2.83 -3.61 -18.00
C LEU A 12 -3.76 -2.40 -17.85
N SER A 13 -5.05 -2.65 -17.66
CA SER A 13 -6.05 -1.63 -17.35
C SER A 13 -6.85 -2.03 -16.10
N PHE A 14 -6.97 -1.13 -15.15
CA PHE A 14 -7.80 -1.28 -13.96
C PHE A 14 -8.16 0.09 -13.41
N GLU A 15 -9.16 0.13 -12.56
CA GLU A 15 -9.58 1.33 -11.82
C GLU A 15 -9.68 1.02 -10.33
N VAL A 16 -9.44 2.02 -9.50
CA VAL A 16 -9.71 2.00 -8.05
C VAL A 16 -10.61 3.18 -7.73
N ARG A 17 -11.69 2.92 -7.01
CA ARG A 17 -12.73 3.90 -6.72
C ARG A 17 -12.46 4.63 -5.41
N ALA A 18 -12.95 5.86 -5.30
CA ALA A 18 -12.91 6.57 -4.02
C ALA A 18 -13.66 5.76 -2.95
N GLY A 19 -13.05 5.65 -1.76
CA GLY A 19 -13.62 4.85 -0.67
C GLY A 19 -13.66 3.34 -0.97
N GLU A 20 -12.70 2.81 -1.71
CA GLU A 20 -12.55 1.38 -2.01
C GLU A 20 -11.23 0.86 -1.43
N ILE A 21 -11.22 -0.35 -0.92
CA ILE A 21 -9.99 -1.10 -0.63
C ILE A 21 -9.78 -2.10 -1.78
N PHE A 22 -8.71 -1.89 -2.53
CA PHE A 22 -8.37 -2.65 -3.72
C PHE A 22 -7.14 -3.53 -3.50
N GLY A 23 -7.29 -4.85 -3.64
CA GLY A 23 -6.20 -5.81 -3.53
C GLY A 23 -5.38 -5.92 -4.82
N PHE A 24 -4.07 -5.73 -4.74
CA PHE A 24 -3.16 -5.87 -5.87
C PHE A 24 -2.25 -7.09 -5.66
N LEU A 25 -2.60 -8.21 -6.29
CA LEU A 25 -2.04 -9.53 -6.04
C LEU A 25 -1.13 -9.99 -7.18
N GLY A 26 -0.19 -10.88 -6.88
CA GLY A 26 0.67 -11.49 -7.88
C GLY A 26 1.95 -12.07 -7.26
N SER A 27 2.59 -12.99 -7.96
CA SER A 27 3.90 -13.56 -7.56
C SER A 27 5.04 -12.53 -7.70
N ASN A 28 6.21 -12.88 -7.22
CA ASN A 28 7.42 -12.09 -7.45
C ASN A 28 7.70 -12.03 -8.96
N GLY A 29 8.03 -10.83 -9.43
CA GLY A 29 8.28 -10.60 -10.87
C GLY A 29 7.03 -10.42 -11.74
N SER A 30 5.80 -10.55 -11.21
CA SER A 30 4.57 -10.35 -11.98
C SER A 30 4.34 -8.93 -12.50
N GLY A 31 5.09 -7.94 -11.99
CA GLY A 31 5.00 -6.53 -12.39
C GLY A 31 4.39 -5.60 -11.34
N LYS A 32 4.03 -6.08 -10.13
CA LYS A 32 3.41 -5.26 -9.07
C LYS A 32 4.22 -3.99 -8.74
N THR A 33 5.50 -4.17 -8.39
CA THR A 33 6.38 -3.04 -8.04
C THR A 33 6.56 -2.07 -9.21
N THR A 34 6.63 -2.57 -10.44
CA THR A 34 6.72 -1.72 -11.64
C THR A 34 5.46 -0.88 -11.83
N THR A 35 4.28 -1.51 -11.70
CA THR A 35 2.99 -0.80 -11.76
C THR A 35 2.88 0.23 -10.64
N LEU A 36 3.26 -0.15 -9.41
CA LEU A 36 3.28 0.74 -8.27
C LEU A 36 4.17 1.97 -8.49
N ARG A 37 5.38 1.77 -8.99
CA ARG A 37 6.31 2.89 -9.28
C ARG A 37 5.79 3.80 -10.39
N ALA A 38 5.04 3.27 -11.34
CA ALA A 38 4.34 4.10 -12.32
C ALA A 38 3.19 4.89 -11.68
N LEU A 39 2.38 4.26 -10.80
CA LEU A 39 1.33 4.95 -10.02
C LEU A 39 1.89 6.07 -9.13
N LEU A 40 3.12 5.94 -8.68
CA LEU A 40 3.82 6.96 -7.87
C LEU A 40 4.58 8.00 -8.73
N GLY A 41 4.51 7.92 -10.05
CA GLY A 41 5.20 8.84 -10.96
C GLY A 41 6.71 8.61 -11.10
N PHE A 42 7.26 7.52 -10.55
CA PHE A 42 8.69 7.20 -10.72
C PHE A 42 9.02 6.71 -12.13
N TYR A 43 8.04 6.17 -12.84
CA TYR A 43 8.19 5.71 -14.21
C TYR A 43 7.03 6.21 -15.08
N GLU A 44 7.35 6.72 -16.27
CA GLU A 44 6.34 6.98 -17.27
C GLU A 44 5.98 5.69 -18.02
N PRO A 45 4.68 5.40 -18.23
CA PRO A 45 4.27 4.29 -19.08
C PRO A 45 4.76 4.48 -20.52
N THR A 46 5.24 3.42 -21.18
CA THR A 46 5.60 3.46 -22.61
C THR A 46 4.38 3.77 -23.47
N SER A 47 3.19 3.38 -23.03
CA SER A 47 1.91 3.68 -23.66
C SER A 47 0.79 3.60 -22.62
N GLY A 48 -0.38 4.16 -22.93
CA GLY A 48 -1.47 4.28 -21.97
C GLY A 48 -1.35 5.53 -21.10
N GLU A 49 -2.22 5.64 -20.12
CA GLU A 49 -2.29 6.80 -19.23
C GLU A 49 -2.64 6.41 -17.79
N LEU A 50 -2.23 7.24 -16.86
CA LEU A 50 -2.65 7.19 -15.46
C LEU A 50 -3.57 8.38 -15.20
N LEU A 51 -4.74 8.10 -14.65
CA LEU A 51 -5.73 9.13 -14.33
C LEU A 51 -6.03 9.11 -12.82
N ILE A 52 -6.14 10.29 -12.22
CA ILE A 52 -6.71 10.46 -10.89
C ILE A 52 -7.85 11.47 -11.00
N ASP A 53 -9.03 11.10 -10.52
CA ASP A 53 -10.26 11.89 -10.66
C ASP A 53 -10.53 12.30 -12.13
N GLY A 54 -10.24 11.39 -13.09
CA GLY A 54 -10.42 11.59 -14.52
C GLY A 54 -9.42 12.54 -15.19
N LYS A 55 -8.41 13.03 -14.46
CA LYS A 55 -7.35 13.88 -14.99
C LYS A 55 -6.05 13.09 -15.08
N LYS A 56 -5.24 13.40 -16.10
CA LYS A 56 -3.91 12.80 -16.22
C LYS A 56 -3.12 13.07 -14.93
N TYR A 57 -2.58 12.00 -14.37
CA TYR A 57 -1.80 12.10 -13.13
C TYR A 57 -0.54 12.92 -13.35
N ASP A 58 -0.37 13.90 -12.49
CA ASP A 58 0.84 14.72 -12.38
C ASP A 58 1.38 14.57 -10.95
N PRO A 59 2.58 14.00 -10.75
CA PRO A 59 3.18 13.86 -9.43
C PRO A 59 3.42 15.21 -8.70
N GLU A 60 3.48 16.31 -9.44
CA GLU A 60 3.63 17.65 -8.88
C GLU A 60 2.29 18.30 -8.47
N ASP A 61 1.16 17.71 -8.88
CA ASP A 61 -0.16 18.19 -8.47
C ASP A 61 -0.46 17.82 -7.01
N THR A 62 -0.38 18.80 -6.14
CA THR A 62 -0.65 18.65 -4.70
C THR A 62 -2.13 18.58 -4.34
N THR A 63 -3.05 18.68 -5.31
CA THR A 63 -4.50 18.60 -5.06
C THR A 63 -4.95 17.20 -4.66
N VAL A 64 -4.20 16.18 -5.10
CA VAL A 64 -4.38 14.79 -4.67
C VAL A 64 -3.26 14.40 -3.73
N THR A 65 -3.61 14.19 -2.47
CA THR A 65 -2.65 13.71 -1.48
C THR A 65 -2.50 12.21 -1.55
N VAL A 66 -1.29 11.74 -1.84
CA VAL A 66 -0.95 10.31 -1.88
C VAL A 66 -0.16 9.94 -0.63
N GLY A 67 -0.58 8.89 0.05
CA GLY A 67 0.19 8.24 1.12
C GLY A 67 0.78 6.93 0.60
N TYR A 68 2.08 6.77 0.67
CA TYR A 68 2.76 5.54 0.29
C TYR A 68 3.48 4.91 1.47
N LEU A 69 3.12 3.68 1.79
CA LEU A 69 3.83 2.83 2.74
C LEU A 69 4.66 1.81 1.95
N PRO A 70 5.97 2.00 1.78
CA PRO A 70 6.82 1.05 1.08
C PRO A 70 7.10 -0.18 1.94
N GLU A 71 7.40 -1.32 1.29
CA GLU A 71 7.90 -2.52 1.95
C GLU A 71 9.23 -2.24 2.69
N GLU A 72 10.13 -1.47 2.07
CA GLU A 72 11.38 -1.03 2.68
C GLU A 72 11.20 0.27 3.45
N ARG A 73 11.89 0.37 4.60
CA ARG A 73 11.74 1.52 5.50
C ARG A 73 12.55 2.71 5.02
N GLY A 74 11.87 3.84 4.77
CA GLY A 74 12.44 5.09 4.29
C GLY A 74 12.67 6.17 5.35
N LEU A 75 12.68 5.82 6.66
CA LEU A 75 12.83 6.79 7.74
C LEU A 75 14.30 7.03 8.14
N TYR A 76 14.55 8.16 8.78
CA TYR A 76 15.88 8.56 9.26
C TYR A 76 16.27 7.80 10.51
N LYS A 77 17.08 6.74 10.38
CA LYS A 77 17.43 5.81 11.45
C LYS A 77 18.18 6.45 12.61
N LYS A 78 18.99 7.47 12.34
CA LYS A 78 19.85 8.17 13.33
C LYS A 78 19.10 9.25 14.11
N GLU A 79 17.94 9.67 13.62
CA GLU A 79 17.08 10.65 14.26
C GLU A 79 16.12 9.99 15.25
N THR A 80 15.55 10.77 16.18
CA THR A 80 14.57 10.24 17.12
C THR A 80 13.24 9.91 16.43
N VAL A 81 12.42 9.12 17.09
CA VAL A 81 11.06 8.82 16.62
C VAL A 81 10.24 10.11 16.46
N MET A 82 10.34 11.02 17.44
CA MET A 82 9.63 12.29 17.40
C MET A 82 10.14 13.17 16.26
N ASP A 83 11.47 13.28 16.06
CA ASP A 83 12.04 14.10 14.99
C ASP A 83 11.59 13.60 13.61
N ASN A 84 11.55 12.27 13.39
CA ASN A 84 11.00 11.71 12.16
C ASN A 84 9.54 12.14 11.95
N LEU A 85 8.67 11.99 12.96
CA LEU A 85 7.27 12.35 12.83
C LEU A 85 7.08 13.86 12.57
N LEU A 86 7.81 14.72 13.28
CA LEU A 86 7.71 16.16 13.12
C LEU A 86 8.23 16.63 11.75
N TYR A 87 9.36 16.09 11.31
CA TYR A 87 9.93 16.42 10.00
C TYR A 87 8.94 16.12 8.85
N PHE A 88 8.37 14.92 8.82
CA PHE A 88 7.41 14.56 7.78
C PHE A 88 6.07 15.30 7.93
N ALA A 89 5.67 15.62 9.16
CA ALA A 89 4.47 16.42 9.41
C ALA A 89 4.62 17.85 8.85
N GLU A 90 5.80 18.46 9.02
CA GLU A 90 6.12 19.75 8.44
C GLU A 90 6.12 19.72 6.91
N LEU A 91 6.80 18.74 6.32
CA LEU A 91 6.80 18.54 4.85
C LEU A 91 5.40 18.38 4.28
N LYS A 92 4.50 17.75 5.02
CA LYS A 92 3.09 17.53 4.61
C LYS A 92 2.16 18.67 5.02
N GLY A 93 2.68 19.76 5.59
CA GLY A 93 1.91 20.93 5.97
C GLY A 93 0.91 20.72 7.12
N LEU A 94 1.21 19.81 8.04
CA LEU A 94 0.32 19.52 9.16
C LEU A 94 0.27 20.67 10.14
N LYS A 95 -0.94 21.15 10.48
CA LYS A 95 -1.11 22.37 11.32
C LYS A 95 -0.63 22.19 12.77
N ASN A 96 -0.82 21.01 13.37
CA ASN A 96 -0.49 20.72 14.77
C ASN A 96 0.38 19.47 14.88
N PRO A 97 1.63 19.49 14.39
CA PRO A 97 2.46 18.28 14.25
C PRO A 97 2.78 17.61 15.59
N VAL A 98 3.08 18.38 16.63
CA VAL A 98 3.42 17.84 17.97
C VAL A 98 2.22 17.14 18.61
N GLU A 99 1.05 17.74 18.54
CA GLU A 99 -0.18 17.16 19.09
C GLU A 99 -0.54 15.87 18.35
N TRP A 100 -0.47 15.90 17.02
CA TRP A 100 -0.73 14.73 16.20
C TRP A 100 0.24 13.59 16.52
N ALA A 101 1.54 13.87 16.53
CA ALA A 101 2.58 12.90 16.82
C ALA A 101 2.41 12.25 18.20
N SER A 102 2.11 13.06 19.23
CA SER A 102 1.87 12.56 20.59
C SER A 102 0.64 11.66 20.67
N LYS A 103 -0.47 12.04 20.04
CA LYS A 103 -1.68 11.20 19.94
C LYS A 103 -1.43 9.89 19.20
N TYR A 104 -0.70 9.98 18.08
CA TYR A 104 -0.35 8.81 17.29
C TYR A 104 0.53 7.83 18.06
N LEU A 105 1.61 8.32 18.69
CA LEU A 105 2.51 7.49 19.48
C LEU A 105 1.79 6.79 20.63
N LYS A 106 0.89 7.47 21.34
CA LYS A 106 0.03 6.86 22.35
C LYS A 106 -0.84 5.74 21.77
N ARG A 107 -1.47 5.98 20.61
CA ARG A 107 -2.29 4.99 19.93
C ARG A 107 -1.53 3.71 19.58
N VAL A 108 -0.29 3.86 19.09
CA VAL A 108 0.54 2.71 18.68
C VAL A 108 1.39 2.15 19.82
N LYS A 109 1.22 2.67 21.06
CA LYS A 109 1.93 2.27 22.30
C LYS A 109 3.44 2.45 22.17
N LEU A 110 3.87 3.61 21.72
CA LEU A 110 5.28 3.99 21.56
C LEU A 110 5.60 5.37 22.15
N GLU A 111 4.76 5.91 23.07
CA GLU A 111 4.97 7.21 23.69
C GLU A 111 6.26 7.27 24.50
N ASP A 112 6.63 6.17 25.16
CA ASP A 112 7.88 6.04 25.93
C ASP A 112 9.14 5.99 25.05
N LYS A 113 8.95 5.84 23.75
CA LYS A 113 10.03 5.72 22.77
C LYS A 113 10.23 6.98 21.91
N ALA A 114 9.45 8.04 22.16
CA ALA A 114 9.47 9.28 21.38
C ALA A 114 10.88 9.85 21.18
N ASN A 115 11.70 9.84 22.23
CA ASN A 115 13.06 10.39 22.24
C ASN A 115 14.15 9.36 21.92
N LEU A 116 13.79 8.10 21.61
CA LEU A 116 14.77 7.11 21.17
C LEU A 116 15.06 7.27 19.68
N LYS A 117 16.31 7.01 19.30
CA LYS A 117 16.67 6.91 17.88
C LYS A 117 15.89 5.78 17.22
N LEU A 118 15.43 6.01 15.99
CA LEU A 118 14.62 5.05 15.26
C LEU A 118 15.32 3.69 15.10
N GLU A 119 16.64 3.66 14.93
CA GLU A 119 17.43 2.42 14.86
C GLU A 119 17.37 1.54 16.11
N LYS A 120 16.96 2.09 17.26
CA LYS A 120 16.79 1.34 18.50
C LYS A 120 15.43 0.63 18.61
N LEU A 121 14.51 0.91 17.70
CA LEU A 121 13.21 0.28 17.64
C LEU A 121 13.27 -1.06 16.89
N SER A 122 12.42 -2.00 17.31
CA SER A 122 12.21 -3.24 16.53
C SER A 122 11.63 -2.95 15.14
N GLY A 123 11.75 -3.92 14.24
CA GLY A 123 11.21 -3.79 12.89
C GLY A 123 9.72 -3.42 12.86
N GLY A 124 8.89 -4.09 13.65
CA GLY A 124 7.45 -3.77 13.76
C GLY A 124 7.19 -2.39 14.35
N GLN A 125 7.99 -1.94 15.32
CA GLN A 125 7.88 -0.59 15.86
C GLN A 125 8.23 0.48 14.82
N GLN A 126 9.30 0.28 14.03
CA GLN A 126 9.66 1.18 12.93
C GLN A 126 8.54 1.23 11.87
N GLN A 127 7.93 0.08 11.56
CA GLN A 127 6.81 0.00 10.60
C GLN A 127 5.61 0.82 11.08
N LYS A 128 5.31 0.81 12.39
CA LYS A 128 4.27 1.67 12.98
C LYS A 128 4.58 3.15 12.76
N ILE A 129 5.83 3.57 12.97
CA ILE A 129 6.21 4.97 12.74
C ILE A 129 6.07 5.34 11.28
N GLN A 130 6.49 4.48 10.37
CA GLN A 130 6.34 4.69 8.93
C GLN A 130 4.87 4.77 8.50
N LEU A 131 4.01 3.92 9.05
CA LEU A 131 2.56 4.01 8.83
C LEU A 131 2.02 5.38 9.30
N GLY A 132 2.46 5.87 10.48
CA GLY A 132 2.09 7.20 10.96
C GLY A 132 2.44 8.28 9.95
N VAL A 133 3.67 8.28 9.45
CA VAL A 133 4.10 9.22 8.41
C VAL A 133 3.23 9.10 7.16
N THR A 134 2.83 7.89 6.78
CA THR A 134 2.00 7.64 5.59
C THR A 134 0.62 8.26 5.70
N ILE A 135 -0.05 8.14 6.85
CA ILE A 135 -1.46 8.54 7.04
C ILE A 135 -1.68 9.93 7.64
N MET A 136 -0.62 10.61 8.11
CA MET A 136 -0.75 11.79 8.98
C MET A 136 -1.55 12.97 8.41
N ASN A 137 -1.59 13.12 7.09
CA ASN A 137 -2.33 14.18 6.40
C ASN A 137 -3.68 13.72 5.80
N ASN A 138 -4.20 12.56 6.24
CA ASN A 138 -5.42 11.94 5.71
C ASN A 138 -5.43 11.90 4.17
N PRO A 139 -4.50 11.17 3.54
CA PRO A 139 -4.39 11.13 2.09
C PRO A 139 -5.65 10.56 1.44
N LYS A 140 -5.99 11.07 0.25
CA LYS A 140 -7.11 10.58 -0.56
C LYS A 140 -6.81 9.22 -1.20
N LEU A 141 -5.55 8.97 -1.51
CA LEU A 141 -5.08 7.69 -2.04
C LEU A 141 -4.00 7.13 -1.11
N LEU A 142 -4.23 5.93 -0.59
CA LEU A 142 -3.24 5.17 0.17
C LEU A 142 -2.74 4.00 -0.66
N ILE A 143 -1.43 3.89 -0.79
CA ILE A 143 -0.78 2.74 -1.41
C ILE A 143 0.05 2.05 -0.33
N LEU A 144 -0.27 0.80 -0.02
CA LEU A 144 0.30 0.03 1.06
C LEU A 144 1.00 -1.21 0.49
N ASP A 145 2.33 -1.23 0.54
CA ASP A 145 3.12 -2.35 0.03
C ASP A 145 3.55 -3.26 1.18
N GLU A 146 3.00 -4.47 1.21
CA GLU A 146 3.19 -5.49 2.26
C GLU A 146 3.01 -4.92 3.69
N PRO A 147 1.89 -4.26 3.98
CA PRO A 147 1.74 -3.45 5.19
C PRO A 147 1.84 -4.25 6.50
N THR A 148 1.51 -5.54 6.49
CA THR A 148 1.49 -6.43 7.66
C THR A 148 2.72 -7.30 7.79
N LYS A 149 3.64 -7.22 6.83
CA LYS A 149 4.85 -8.04 6.80
C LYS A 149 5.68 -7.90 8.09
N GLY A 150 5.93 -9.02 8.74
CA GLY A 150 6.72 -9.07 9.97
C GLY A 150 6.00 -8.57 11.22
N PHE A 151 4.68 -8.37 11.16
CA PHE A 151 3.88 -8.07 12.35
C PHE A 151 3.39 -9.34 13.05
N ASP A 152 3.42 -9.30 14.38
CA ASP A 152 2.67 -10.23 15.19
C ASP A 152 1.14 -9.98 15.08
N PRO A 153 0.29 -10.93 15.50
CA PRO A 153 -1.17 -10.80 15.35
C PRO A 153 -1.76 -9.53 15.98
N MET A 154 -1.21 -9.05 17.10
CA MET A 154 -1.70 -7.85 17.79
C MET A 154 -1.39 -6.58 16.98
N ASN A 155 -0.16 -6.49 16.46
CA ASN A 155 0.26 -5.37 15.65
C ASN A 155 -0.44 -5.36 14.27
N ARG A 156 -0.67 -6.55 13.69
CA ARG A 156 -1.47 -6.71 12.47
C ARG A 156 -2.89 -6.17 12.66
N ARG A 157 -3.56 -6.53 13.77
CA ARG A 157 -4.90 -6.04 14.08
C ARG A 157 -4.94 -4.51 14.19
N LEU A 158 -4.01 -3.90 14.91
CA LEU A 158 -3.94 -2.45 15.05
C LEU A 158 -3.75 -1.75 13.69
N LEU A 159 -2.91 -2.33 12.82
CA LEU A 159 -2.71 -1.81 11.47
C LEU A 159 -4.02 -1.85 10.66
N MET A 160 -4.74 -2.99 10.71
CA MET A 160 -6.01 -3.15 10.01
C MET A 160 -7.05 -2.14 10.49
N GLU A 161 -7.14 -1.90 11.80
CA GLU A 161 -8.00 -0.86 12.37
C GLU A 161 -7.65 0.55 11.83
N ILE A 162 -6.36 0.85 11.64
CA ILE A 162 -5.92 2.13 11.06
C ILE A 162 -6.28 2.25 9.57
N ILE A 163 -6.12 1.16 8.81
CA ILE A 163 -6.48 1.11 7.39
C ILE A 163 -7.99 1.30 7.23
N GLU A 164 -8.78 0.58 8.03
CA GLU A 164 -10.24 0.67 8.02
C GLU A 164 -10.73 2.08 8.36
N GLU A 165 -10.11 2.76 9.34
CA GLU A 165 -10.45 4.16 9.63
C GLU A 165 -10.12 5.12 8.48
N ALA A 166 -9.03 4.88 7.75
CA ALA A 166 -8.71 5.69 6.57
C ALA A 166 -9.75 5.46 5.45
N HIS A 167 -10.15 4.20 5.25
CA HIS A 167 -11.23 3.82 4.34
C HIS A 167 -12.55 4.50 4.70
N GLN A 168 -12.98 4.43 5.97
CA GLN A 168 -14.20 5.09 6.47
C GLN A 168 -14.19 6.61 6.29
N LYS A 169 -13.01 7.23 6.23
CA LYS A 169 -12.82 8.65 5.89
C LYS A 169 -12.86 8.93 4.38
N GLY A 170 -13.08 7.91 3.57
CA GLY A 170 -13.22 8.01 2.11
C GLY A 170 -11.93 7.89 1.32
N ALA A 171 -10.82 7.44 1.94
CA ALA A 171 -9.60 7.17 1.20
C ALA A 171 -9.79 5.98 0.25
N ALA A 172 -9.30 6.11 -0.99
CA ALA A 172 -9.04 4.97 -1.86
C ALA A 172 -7.76 4.26 -1.40
N ILE A 173 -7.78 2.94 -1.26
CA ILE A 173 -6.66 2.17 -0.73
C ILE A 173 -6.25 1.09 -1.72
N ILE A 174 -4.98 1.08 -2.12
CA ILE A 174 -4.38 -0.02 -2.88
C ILE A 174 -3.51 -0.81 -1.90
N MET A 175 -3.87 -2.05 -1.65
CA MET A 175 -3.15 -2.94 -0.76
C MET A 175 -2.44 -4.04 -1.57
N ILE A 176 -1.12 -4.01 -1.54
CA ILE A 176 -0.27 -5.02 -2.16
C ILE A 176 0.14 -5.98 -1.06
N THR A 177 -0.25 -7.23 -1.17
CA THR A 177 0.10 -8.26 -0.19
C THR A 177 0.03 -9.65 -0.81
N HIS A 178 0.74 -10.58 -0.20
CA HIS A 178 0.63 -12.01 -0.48
C HIS A 178 -0.24 -12.76 0.55
N TYR A 179 -0.80 -12.06 1.53
CA TYR A 179 -1.73 -12.62 2.52
C TYR A 179 -3.15 -12.61 1.98
N MET A 180 -3.55 -13.72 1.33
CA MET A 180 -4.85 -13.83 0.66
C MET A 180 -6.03 -13.69 1.61
N ASP A 181 -5.89 -14.14 2.87
CA ASP A 181 -6.89 -13.99 3.91
C ASP A 181 -7.17 -12.53 4.29
N GLU A 182 -6.17 -11.64 4.17
CA GLU A 182 -6.36 -10.20 4.37
C GLU A 182 -7.16 -9.60 3.22
N VAL A 183 -6.84 -9.99 2.00
CA VAL A 183 -7.54 -9.51 0.80
C VAL A 183 -8.99 -9.95 0.82
N GLU A 184 -9.28 -11.22 1.13
CA GLU A 184 -10.65 -11.73 1.23
C GLU A 184 -11.50 -11.04 2.29
N LYS A 185 -10.87 -10.54 3.37
CA LYS A 185 -11.57 -9.89 4.49
C LYS A 185 -11.77 -8.40 4.30
N LEU A 186 -10.83 -7.72 3.64
CA LEU A 186 -10.76 -6.26 3.63
C LEU A 186 -11.03 -5.64 2.28
N CYS A 187 -10.71 -6.34 1.19
CA CYS A 187 -10.80 -5.74 -0.13
C CYS A 187 -12.18 -5.92 -0.75
N ASP A 188 -12.67 -4.85 -1.35
CA ASP A 188 -13.91 -4.86 -2.14
C ASP A 188 -13.69 -5.56 -3.48
N ARG A 189 -12.57 -5.22 -4.12
CA ARG A 189 -12.16 -5.73 -5.42
C ARG A 189 -10.66 -6.06 -5.39
N ALA A 190 -10.24 -6.87 -6.35
CA ALA A 190 -8.83 -7.20 -6.52
C ALA A 190 -8.44 -7.40 -7.98
N ILE A 191 -7.14 -7.35 -8.21
CA ILE A 191 -6.50 -7.78 -9.45
C ILE A 191 -5.43 -8.82 -9.12
N LEU A 192 -5.42 -9.90 -9.89
CA LEU A 192 -4.35 -10.90 -9.87
C LEU A 192 -3.49 -10.71 -11.11
N LEU A 193 -2.25 -10.28 -10.91
CA LEU A 193 -1.32 -9.92 -11.97
C LEU A 193 -0.39 -11.10 -12.28
N LYS A 194 -0.42 -11.61 -13.51
CA LYS A 194 0.51 -12.64 -14.01
C LYS A 194 1.19 -12.16 -15.30
N ASP A 195 2.50 -12.25 -15.38
CA ASP A 195 3.30 -11.91 -16.58
C ASP A 195 3.01 -10.51 -17.14
N GLY A 196 2.78 -9.55 -16.26
CA GLY A 196 2.46 -8.17 -16.63
C GLY A 196 1.06 -7.94 -17.17
N LYS A 197 0.12 -8.89 -16.99
CA LYS A 197 -1.29 -8.81 -17.39
C LYS A 197 -2.22 -9.10 -16.24
N ALA A 198 -3.44 -8.58 -16.31
CA ALA A 198 -4.51 -8.97 -15.41
C ALA A 198 -4.96 -10.40 -15.75
N HIS A 199 -4.75 -11.34 -14.83
CA HIS A 199 -5.25 -12.70 -14.93
C HIS A 199 -6.68 -12.81 -14.40
N ALA A 200 -6.97 -12.13 -13.28
CA ALA A 200 -8.31 -11.98 -12.73
C ALA A 200 -8.49 -10.54 -12.23
N TYR A 201 -9.70 -9.99 -12.36
CA TYR A 201 -10.02 -8.62 -11.98
C TYR A 201 -11.52 -8.50 -11.72
N GLY A 202 -11.91 -7.90 -10.62
CA GLY A 202 -13.30 -7.69 -10.23
C GLY A 202 -13.49 -7.69 -8.72
N THR A 203 -14.72 -7.79 -8.27
CA THR A 203 -15.02 -8.03 -6.85
C THR A 203 -14.48 -9.40 -6.40
N ILE A 204 -14.20 -9.53 -5.12
CA ILE A 204 -13.74 -10.83 -4.58
C ILE A 204 -14.71 -11.95 -4.92
N GLU A 205 -16.02 -11.66 -4.87
CA GLU A 205 -17.06 -12.63 -5.21
C GLU A 205 -17.05 -13.02 -6.69
N GLU A 206 -16.90 -12.05 -7.61
CA GLU A 206 -16.80 -12.30 -9.06
C GLU A 206 -15.59 -13.15 -9.39
N ILE A 207 -14.41 -12.82 -8.81
CA ILE A 207 -13.18 -13.59 -9.00
C ILE A 207 -13.39 -15.03 -8.53
N ARG A 208 -13.97 -15.26 -7.35
CA ARG A 208 -14.24 -16.60 -6.82
C ARG A 208 -15.22 -17.37 -7.70
N LYS A 209 -16.31 -16.75 -8.15
CA LYS A 209 -17.31 -17.37 -9.05
C LYS A 209 -16.68 -17.80 -10.37
N ALA A 210 -15.85 -16.96 -10.98
CA ALA A 210 -15.14 -17.28 -12.21
C ALA A 210 -14.19 -18.49 -12.05
N HIS A 211 -13.72 -18.76 -10.82
CA HIS A 211 -12.80 -19.84 -10.47
C HIS A 211 -13.47 -20.96 -9.64
N LYS A 212 -14.73 -21.29 -9.95
CA LYS A 212 -15.49 -22.40 -9.32
C LYS A 212 -15.64 -22.25 -7.79
N ASN A 213 -15.78 -21.03 -7.30
CA ASN A 213 -15.91 -20.67 -5.89
C ASN A 213 -14.70 -21.08 -5.01
N LYS A 214 -13.51 -21.21 -5.59
CA LYS A 214 -12.27 -21.41 -4.83
C LYS A 214 -11.92 -20.18 -4.00
N SER A 215 -11.15 -20.35 -2.91
CA SER A 215 -10.57 -19.24 -2.17
C SER A 215 -9.51 -18.51 -3.02
N LEU A 216 -9.20 -17.25 -2.70
CA LEU A 216 -8.12 -16.52 -3.40
C LEU A 216 -6.77 -17.25 -3.29
N GLU A 217 -6.47 -17.86 -2.15
CA GLU A 217 -5.28 -18.69 -1.96
C GLU A 217 -5.22 -19.84 -2.95
N GLN A 218 -6.34 -20.56 -3.11
CA GLN A 218 -6.42 -21.69 -4.06
C GLN A 218 -6.29 -21.20 -5.51
N ILE A 219 -6.89 -20.06 -5.85
CA ILE A 219 -6.76 -19.44 -7.17
C ILE A 219 -5.30 -19.03 -7.41
N PHE A 220 -4.64 -18.46 -6.42
CA PHE A 220 -3.24 -18.08 -6.50
C PHE A 220 -2.34 -19.31 -6.76
N ILE A 221 -2.56 -20.41 -6.02
CA ILE A 221 -1.84 -21.66 -6.22
C ILE A 221 -2.09 -22.22 -7.62
N ASP A 222 -3.32 -22.25 -8.10
CA ASP A 222 -3.63 -22.74 -9.46
C ASP A 222 -2.95 -21.92 -10.55
N VAL A 223 -2.79 -20.62 -10.33
CA VAL A 223 -2.22 -19.69 -11.33
C VAL A 223 -0.69 -19.75 -11.34
N TYR A 224 -0.06 -19.94 -10.19
CA TYR A 224 1.41 -19.88 -10.06
C TYR A 224 2.06 -21.21 -9.68
N GLY A 225 1.33 -22.17 -9.10
CA GLY A 225 1.87 -23.43 -8.59
C GLY A 225 2.36 -24.43 -9.66
N GLY A 226 2.26 -24.11 -10.93
CA GLY A 226 2.81 -24.91 -12.05
C GLY A 226 4.14 -24.40 -12.58
N GLU A 227 4.78 -23.42 -11.94
CA GLU A 227 6.03 -22.81 -12.43
C GLU A 227 7.29 -23.34 -11.71
N ASP A 228 7.14 -24.23 -10.73
CA ASP A 228 8.24 -24.82 -9.94
C ASP A 228 8.59 -26.27 -10.36
N GLU A 229 8.25 -26.69 -11.59
CA GLU A 229 8.72 -27.99 -12.15
C GLU A 229 9.70 -27.80 -13.32
#